data_bcd92c51720da87afb2d0b7811dd1f77
#
_entry.id   bcd92c51720da87afb2d0b7811dd1f77
#
_cell.length_a   1.000
_cell.length_b   1.000
_cell.length_c   1.000
_cell.angle_alpha   90.00
_cell.angle_beta   90.00
_cell.angle_gamma   90.00
#
_symmetry.space_group_name_H-M   'P 1'
#
loop_
_entity.id
_entity.type
_entity.pdbx_description
1 polymer ?
#
loop_
_entity_poly.entity_id
_entity_poly.type
_entity_poly.pdbx_seq_one_letter_code
_entity_poly.pdbx_strand_id
1 'polypeptide(L)'
;CELARAGLTRLWEGVGTLGSLMWGTPLAAAHPLLGMMNRWFSPYQTNPLDINPLRRLLEREVDFDLLCAAKGASGPKVFVCATNVRTGRGEIFSGARLSADAVMASACLPLLFKAVEIEGERYWDGGYSGNPALHPLLYQTETSDILLVQINPTEHHALPDTAPEIIERMNEVTFNASLLAELRAIEFVRRLLAEGKLDA
;
A
#
# COMPACT_ATOMS: atom_id res chain seq x y z
N CYS A 1 -12.21 14.35 -16.60
CA CYS A 1 -12.65 14.01 -15.22
C CYS A 1 -13.69 12.88 -15.15
N GLU A 2 -14.73 12.85 -16.01
CA GLU A 2 -15.79 11.82 -15.93
C GLU A 2 -15.27 10.41 -16.25
N LEU A 3 -14.44 10.24 -17.27
CA LEU A 3 -13.82 8.95 -17.60
C LEU A 3 -13.00 8.36 -16.46
N ALA A 4 -12.19 9.21 -15.80
CA ALA A 4 -11.38 8.78 -14.66
C ALA A 4 -12.25 8.36 -13.46
N ARG A 5 -13.33 9.11 -13.18
CA ARG A 5 -14.30 8.75 -12.14
C ARG A 5 -14.99 7.42 -12.46
N ALA A 6 -15.44 7.25 -13.70
CA ALA A 6 -16.09 6.01 -14.14
C ALA A 6 -15.13 4.80 -14.04
N GLY A 7 -13.86 4.96 -14.42
CA GLY A 7 -12.84 3.93 -14.27
C GLY A 7 -12.61 3.56 -12.81
N LEU A 8 -12.48 4.56 -11.94
CA LEU A 8 -12.31 4.34 -10.50
C LEU A 8 -13.54 3.65 -9.88
N THR A 9 -14.75 4.04 -10.28
CA THR A 9 -15.98 3.39 -9.82
C THR A 9 -16.01 1.91 -10.22
N ARG A 10 -15.71 1.58 -11.48
CA ARG A 10 -15.64 0.17 -11.93
C ARG A 10 -14.60 -0.64 -11.16
N LEU A 11 -13.42 -0.05 -10.90
CA LEU A 11 -12.38 -0.71 -10.12
C LEU A 11 -12.89 -1.04 -8.72
N TRP A 12 -13.47 -0.07 -8.00
CA TRP A 12 -13.96 -0.29 -6.64
C TRP A 12 -15.18 -1.20 -6.55
N GLU A 13 -16.10 -1.15 -7.51
CA GLU A 13 -17.20 -2.11 -7.64
C GLU A 13 -16.66 -3.53 -7.86
N GLY A 14 -15.64 -3.67 -8.71
CA GLY A 14 -14.94 -4.93 -8.92
C GLY A 14 -14.27 -5.45 -7.65
N VAL A 15 -13.56 -4.60 -6.92
CA VAL A 15 -12.95 -4.95 -5.61
C VAL A 15 -14.02 -5.37 -4.60
N GLY A 16 -15.13 -4.61 -4.51
CA GLY A 16 -16.25 -4.94 -3.62
C GLY A 16 -16.88 -6.30 -3.95
N THR A 17 -17.05 -6.59 -5.24
CA THR A 17 -17.56 -7.89 -5.70
C THR A 17 -16.60 -9.02 -5.36
N LEU A 18 -15.30 -8.84 -5.58
CA LEU A 18 -14.27 -9.81 -5.20
C LEU A 18 -14.23 -10.02 -3.68
N GLY A 19 -14.31 -8.94 -2.92
CA GLY A 19 -14.36 -8.98 -1.46
C GLY A 19 -15.58 -9.78 -0.96
N SER A 20 -16.76 -9.51 -1.49
CA SER A 20 -17.98 -10.24 -1.13
C SER A 20 -17.92 -11.72 -1.50
N LEU A 21 -17.26 -12.06 -2.62
CA LEU A 21 -17.07 -13.45 -3.04
C LEU A 21 -16.08 -14.21 -2.17
N MET A 22 -15.01 -13.55 -1.73
CA MET A 22 -13.93 -14.16 -0.92
C MET A 22 -14.27 -14.19 0.57
N TRP A 23 -14.98 -13.16 1.09
CA TRP A 23 -15.25 -12.98 2.52
C TRP A 23 -16.74 -13.04 2.86
N GLY A 24 -17.62 -12.85 1.88
CA GLY A 24 -19.08 -12.77 2.04
C GLY A 24 -19.83 -14.08 1.96
N THR A 25 -19.15 -15.21 1.80
CA THR A 25 -19.83 -16.51 1.83
C THR A 25 -20.25 -16.83 3.27
N PRO A 26 -21.47 -17.36 3.49
CA PRO A 26 -21.92 -17.83 4.79
C PRO A 26 -20.96 -18.84 5.44
N LEU A 27 -20.10 -19.47 4.63
CA LEU A 27 -19.06 -20.40 5.05
C LEU A 27 -17.94 -19.71 5.84
N ALA A 28 -17.56 -18.46 5.48
CA ALA A 28 -16.55 -17.68 6.22
C ALA A 28 -17.10 -17.20 7.58
N ALA A 29 -18.39 -16.85 7.64
CA ALA A 29 -19.05 -16.46 8.89
C ALA A 29 -19.40 -17.66 9.79
N ALA A 30 -19.50 -18.89 9.22
CA ALA A 30 -19.93 -20.08 9.95
C ALA A 30 -18.80 -20.85 10.65
N HIS A 31 -17.51 -20.54 10.37
CA HIS A 31 -16.42 -21.30 10.96
C HIS A 31 -15.36 -20.41 11.61
N PRO A 32 -15.41 -20.23 12.95
CA PRO A 32 -14.28 -19.72 13.74
C PRO A 32 -13.00 -20.53 13.49
N LEU A 33 -13.13 -21.81 13.08
CA LEU A 33 -12.03 -22.68 12.65
C LEU A 33 -11.29 -22.15 11.38
N LEU A 34 -11.98 -21.55 10.41
CA LEU A 34 -11.31 -20.97 9.23
C LEU A 34 -10.48 -19.72 9.59
N GLY A 35 -10.97 -18.88 10.51
CA GLY A 35 -10.20 -17.77 11.05
C GLY A 35 -8.99 -18.24 11.88
N MET A 36 -9.12 -19.34 12.60
CA MET A 36 -7.99 -19.99 13.29
C MET A 36 -7.02 -20.63 12.29
N MET A 37 -7.51 -21.28 11.24
CA MET A 37 -6.66 -21.89 10.21
C MET A 37 -5.77 -20.87 9.52
N ASN A 38 -6.26 -19.67 9.20
CA ASN A 38 -5.45 -18.59 8.63
C ASN A 38 -4.31 -18.10 9.55
N ARG A 39 -4.38 -18.37 10.84
CA ARG A 39 -3.28 -18.09 11.80
C ARG A 39 -2.18 -19.15 11.78
N TRP A 40 -2.48 -20.37 11.28
CA TRP A 40 -1.56 -21.52 11.29
C TRP A 40 -1.04 -21.88 9.91
N PHE A 41 -1.73 -21.45 8.83
CA PHE A 41 -1.35 -21.76 7.46
C PHE A 41 -0.94 -20.50 6.71
N SER A 42 0.19 -20.57 6.03
CA SER A 42 0.67 -19.45 5.20
C SER A 42 -0.08 -19.40 3.86
N PRO A 43 -0.10 -18.25 3.18
CA PRO A 43 -0.66 -18.13 1.83
C PRO A 43 -0.02 -19.10 0.81
N TYR A 44 1.21 -19.53 1.08
CA TYR A 44 1.90 -20.52 0.24
C TYR A 44 1.28 -21.90 0.32
N GLN A 45 0.59 -22.21 1.42
CA GLN A 45 -0.11 -23.49 1.65
C GLN A 45 -1.57 -23.42 1.21
N THR A 46 -2.23 -22.27 1.44
CA THR A 46 -3.68 -22.10 1.18
C THR A 46 -3.97 -21.73 -0.28
N ASN A 47 -3.04 -21.07 -0.96
CA ASN A 47 -3.16 -20.67 -2.37
C ASN A 47 -1.93 -21.09 -3.20
N PRO A 48 -1.70 -22.40 -3.41
CA PRO A 48 -0.51 -22.89 -4.13
C PRO A 48 -0.44 -22.40 -5.59
N LEU A 49 -1.59 -22.19 -6.23
CA LEU A 49 -1.69 -21.73 -7.62
C LEU A 49 -1.56 -20.21 -7.79
N ASP A 50 -1.41 -19.48 -6.70
CA ASP A 50 -1.30 -18.02 -6.69
C ASP A 50 -2.40 -17.30 -7.47
N ILE A 51 -3.64 -17.79 -7.31
CA ILE A 51 -4.80 -17.18 -7.95
C ILE A 51 -5.09 -15.85 -7.25
N ASN A 52 -4.90 -14.75 -7.97
CA ASN A 52 -5.20 -13.43 -7.47
C ASN A 52 -6.13 -12.68 -8.45
N PRO A 53 -7.44 -12.66 -8.18
CA PRO A 53 -8.41 -12.01 -9.05
C PRO A 53 -8.26 -10.48 -9.11
N LEU A 54 -7.64 -9.85 -8.10
CA LEU A 54 -7.36 -8.41 -8.08
C LEU A 54 -6.36 -8.03 -9.19
N ARG A 55 -5.38 -8.88 -9.47
CA ARG A 55 -4.44 -8.68 -10.57
C ARG A 55 -5.18 -8.50 -11.90
N ARG A 56 -6.09 -9.44 -12.23
CA ARG A 56 -6.86 -9.40 -13.49
C ARG A 56 -7.74 -8.16 -13.58
N LEU A 57 -8.29 -7.73 -12.45
CA LEU A 57 -9.08 -6.50 -12.37
C LEU A 57 -8.21 -5.28 -12.67
N LEU A 58 -7.03 -5.18 -12.07
CA LEU A 58 -6.08 -4.08 -12.31
C LEU A 58 -5.64 -4.03 -13.78
N GLU A 59 -5.22 -5.17 -14.35
CA GLU A 59 -4.77 -5.26 -15.74
C GLU A 59 -5.88 -4.90 -16.75
N ARG A 60 -7.14 -5.10 -16.39
CA ARG A 60 -8.28 -4.73 -17.21
C ARG A 60 -8.61 -3.23 -17.15
N GLU A 61 -8.51 -2.62 -15.97
CA GLU A 61 -8.96 -1.24 -15.74
C GLU A 61 -7.82 -0.21 -15.88
N VAL A 62 -6.56 -0.64 -15.85
CA VAL A 62 -5.38 0.23 -15.88
C VAL A 62 -4.48 -0.14 -17.05
N ASP A 63 -4.26 0.83 -17.94
CA ASP A 63 -3.27 0.73 -19.02
C ASP A 63 -1.89 1.11 -18.48
N PHE A 64 -1.12 0.11 -18.08
CA PHE A 64 0.22 0.31 -17.53
C PHE A 64 1.22 0.78 -18.60
N ASP A 65 1.04 0.40 -19.86
CA ASP A 65 1.89 0.84 -20.96
C ASP A 65 1.75 2.34 -21.17
N LEU A 66 0.51 2.84 -21.12
CA LEU A 66 0.24 4.28 -21.21
C LEU A 66 0.85 5.05 -20.01
N LEU A 67 0.73 4.50 -18.79
CA LEU A 67 1.32 5.10 -17.59
C LEU A 67 2.85 5.14 -17.66
N CYS A 68 3.49 4.08 -18.18
CA CYS A 68 4.94 4.00 -18.35
C CYS A 68 5.43 4.91 -19.51
N ALA A 69 4.65 5.02 -20.58
CA ALA A 69 4.97 5.85 -21.74
C ALA A 69 4.83 7.34 -21.48
N ALA A 70 4.07 7.75 -20.48
CA ALA A 70 3.90 9.15 -20.08
C ALA A 70 5.20 9.75 -19.48
N LYS A 71 6.34 9.52 -20.17
CA LYS A 71 7.64 10.10 -19.87
C LYS A 71 7.62 11.59 -20.22
N GLY A 72 7.45 12.41 -19.21
CA GLY A 72 7.64 13.88 -19.33
C GLY A 72 6.38 14.61 -19.76
N ALA A 73 6.20 15.77 -19.26
CA ALA A 73 5.40 16.94 -19.67
C ALA A 73 3.85 16.86 -19.63
N SER A 74 3.17 15.73 -19.65
CA SER A 74 1.70 15.74 -19.82
C SER A 74 0.89 14.88 -18.86
N GLY A 75 1.48 14.12 -17.93
CA GLY A 75 0.76 13.26 -17.00
C GLY A 75 1.28 13.32 -15.58
N PRO A 76 0.49 12.87 -14.59
CA PRO A 76 0.92 12.79 -13.20
C PRO A 76 2.05 11.77 -13.06
N LYS A 77 3.08 12.11 -12.29
CA LYS A 77 4.08 11.13 -11.84
C LYS A 77 3.44 10.24 -10.78
N VAL A 78 3.54 8.93 -10.95
CA VAL A 78 3.00 7.95 -10.01
C VAL A 78 4.16 7.24 -9.32
N PHE A 79 4.09 7.15 -7.99
CA PHE A 79 5.03 6.46 -7.14
C PHE A 79 4.27 5.42 -6.32
N VAL A 80 4.72 4.17 -6.39
CA VAL A 80 4.16 3.06 -5.64
C VAL A 80 5.24 2.51 -4.72
N CYS A 81 4.95 2.40 -3.43
CA CYS A 81 5.87 1.84 -2.45
C CYS A 81 5.52 0.40 -2.15
N ALA A 82 6.53 -0.48 -2.12
CA ALA A 82 6.40 -1.83 -1.58
C ALA A 82 7.58 -2.15 -0.67
N THR A 83 7.39 -3.05 0.29
CA THR A 83 8.41 -3.42 1.26
C THR A 83 9.16 -4.66 0.78
N ASN A 84 10.47 -4.54 0.55
CA ASN A 84 11.31 -5.68 0.23
C ASN A 84 11.37 -6.62 1.44
N VAL A 85 10.95 -7.87 1.24
CA VAL A 85 10.82 -8.87 2.32
C VAL A 85 12.16 -9.20 2.97
N ARG A 86 13.23 -9.24 2.17
CA ARG A 86 14.56 -9.63 2.63
C ARG A 86 15.24 -8.54 3.45
N THR A 87 15.06 -7.27 3.06
CA THR A 87 15.77 -6.15 3.67
C THR A 87 14.93 -5.33 4.64
N GLY A 88 13.60 -5.45 4.58
CA GLY A 88 12.63 -4.61 5.31
C GLY A 88 12.55 -3.17 4.81
N ARG A 89 13.22 -2.83 3.70
CA ARG A 89 13.27 -1.46 3.17
C ARG A 89 12.13 -1.23 2.19
N GLY A 90 11.65 0.01 2.16
CA GLY A 90 10.73 0.49 1.14
C GLY A 90 11.44 0.63 -0.21
N GLU A 91 10.82 0.09 -1.24
CA GLU A 91 11.22 0.24 -2.63
C GLU A 91 10.16 1.04 -3.37
N ILE A 92 10.60 2.03 -4.17
CA ILE A 92 9.70 2.87 -4.95
C ILE A 92 9.70 2.42 -6.40
N PHE A 93 8.51 2.08 -6.87
CA PHE A 93 8.25 1.76 -8.27
C PHE A 93 7.62 2.97 -8.95
N SER A 94 8.25 3.46 -10.01
CA SER A 94 7.78 4.61 -10.77
C SER A 94 8.28 4.56 -12.21
N GLY A 95 7.68 5.35 -13.11
CA GLY A 95 8.07 5.39 -14.51
C GLY A 95 8.07 4.01 -15.16
N ALA A 96 9.18 3.59 -15.74
CA ALA A 96 9.30 2.28 -16.43
C ALA A 96 9.18 1.05 -15.51
N ARG A 97 9.35 1.21 -14.19
CA ARG A 97 9.17 0.13 -13.20
C ARG A 97 7.75 0.03 -12.65
N LEU A 98 6.86 0.95 -13.04
CA LEU A 98 5.47 0.89 -12.64
C LEU A 98 4.76 -0.22 -13.43
N SER A 99 4.14 -1.15 -12.74
CA SER A 99 3.50 -2.32 -13.33
C SER A 99 2.35 -2.81 -12.45
N ALA A 100 1.54 -3.72 -12.98
CA ALA A 100 0.52 -4.40 -12.17
C ALA A 100 1.15 -5.11 -10.96
N ASP A 101 2.34 -5.71 -11.14
CA ASP A 101 3.09 -6.35 -10.05
C ASP A 101 3.48 -5.35 -8.97
N ALA A 102 3.94 -4.15 -9.32
CA ALA A 102 4.29 -3.12 -8.36
C ALA A 102 3.06 -2.69 -7.52
N VAL A 103 1.89 -2.51 -8.15
CA VAL A 103 0.65 -2.18 -7.45
C VAL A 103 0.19 -3.35 -6.58
N MET A 104 0.26 -4.58 -7.10
CA MET A 104 -0.07 -5.78 -6.32
C MET A 104 0.86 -5.96 -5.12
N ALA A 105 2.16 -5.68 -5.27
CA ALA A 105 3.14 -5.72 -4.20
C ALA A 105 2.80 -4.69 -3.10
N SER A 106 2.43 -3.47 -3.50
CA SER A 106 2.08 -2.39 -2.55
C SER A 106 0.84 -2.66 -1.71
N ALA A 107 0.00 -3.62 -2.11
CA ALA A 107 -1.21 -4.05 -1.40
C ALA A 107 -1.13 -5.51 -0.91
N CYS A 108 0.07 -6.09 -0.91
CA CYS A 108 0.29 -7.49 -0.56
C CYS A 108 0.43 -7.69 0.95
N LEU A 109 -0.68 -7.94 1.64
CA LEU A 109 -0.67 -8.25 3.06
C LEU A 109 -0.08 -9.65 3.31
N PRO A 110 0.96 -9.79 4.16
CA PRO A 110 1.79 -11.00 4.29
C PRO A 110 1.03 -12.26 4.70
N LEU A 111 -0.04 -12.13 5.49
CA LEU A 111 -0.84 -13.26 5.97
C LEU A 111 -1.98 -13.65 5.03
N LEU A 112 -2.29 -12.81 4.02
CA LEU A 112 -3.39 -13.04 3.08
C LEU A 112 -2.89 -13.47 1.71
N PHE A 113 -1.73 -12.96 1.28
CA PHE A 113 -1.21 -13.17 -0.07
C PHE A 113 0.26 -13.61 -0.04
N LYS A 114 0.66 -14.36 -1.06
CA LYS A 114 2.09 -14.62 -1.30
C LYS A 114 2.79 -13.32 -1.63
N ALA A 115 4.05 -13.19 -1.19
CA ALA A 115 4.89 -12.07 -1.60
C ALA A 115 4.97 -11.99 -3.13
N VAL A 116 4.80 -10.78 -3.66
CA VAL A 116 4.92 -10.56 -5.12
C VAL A 116 6.40 -10.52 -5.49
N GLU A 117 6.77 -11.28 -6.52
CA GLU A 117 8.14 -11.31 -7.00
C GLU A 117 8.32 -10.34 -8.17
N ILE A 118 9.28 -9.42 -8.03
CA ILE A 118 9.65 -8.43 -9.05
C ILE A 118 11.17 -8.42 -9.14
N GLU A 119 11.71 -8.68 -10.35
CA GLU A 119 13.15 -8.67 -10.62
C GLU A 119 13.96 -9.60 -9.68
N GLY A 120 13.36 -10.74 -9.29
CA GLY A 120 13.99 -11.75 -8.42
C GLY A 120 13.96 -11.43 -6.92
N GLU A 121 13.40 -10.30 -6.52
CA GLU A 121 13.16 -9.92 -5.12
C GLU A 121 11.67 -10.05 -4.77
N ARG A 122 11.38 -10.26 -3.50
CA ARG A 122 10.01 -10.44 -3.01
C ARG A 122 9.55 -9.25 -2.20
N TYR A 123 8.29 -8.87 -2.41
CA TYR A 123 7.72 -7.66 -1.83
C TYR A 123 6.40 -7.92 -1.12
N TRP A 124 6.22 -7.22 -0.01
CA TRP A 124 4.99 -7.08 0.74
C TRP A 124 4.45 -5.66 0.64
N ASP A 125 3.29 -5.42 1.26
CA ASP A 125 2.61 -4.14 1.35
C ASP A 125 3.58 -3.01 1.73
N GLY A 126 3.49 -1.91 0.98
CA GLY A 126 4.30 -0.72 1.20
C GLY A 126 4.05 -0.06 2.54
N GLY A 127 2.87 -0.26 3.12
CA GLY A 127 2.50 0.31 4.41
C GLY A 127 3.42 -0.07 5.57
N TYR A 128 4.16 -1.17 5.44
CA TYR A 128 5.17 -1.55 6.46
C TYR A 128 6.43 -0.68 6.43
N SER A 129 6.73 0.00 5.32
CA SER A 129 7.97 0.78 5.16
C SER A 129 7.77 2.23 4.70
N GLY A 130 6.61 2.55 4.09
CA GLY A 130 6.28 3.90 3.62
C GLY A 130 4.77 4.04 3.33
N ASN A 131 4.02 4.68 4.23
CA ASN A 131 2.55 4.79 4.12
C ASN A 131 2.04 6.23 4.33
N PRO A 132 2.08 7.08 3.31
CA PRO A 132 2.87 6.95 2.08
C PRO A 132 4.35 7.26 2.29
N ALA A 133 5.19 6.83 1.37
CA ALA A 133 6.56 7.32 1.27
C ALA A 133 6.56 8.74 0.70
N LEU A 134 6.97 9.74 1.46
CA LEU A 134 6.96 11.15 1.04
C LEU A 134 8.23 11.55 0.29
N HIS A 135 9.35 10.89 0.58
CA HIS A 135 10.65 11.24 0.00
C HIS A 135 10.68 11.30 -1.54
N PRO A 136 9.95 10.46 -2.33
CA PRO A 136 9.95 10.60 -3.78
C PRO A 136 9.32 11.92 -4.24
N LEU A 137 8.32 12.40 -3.53
CA LEU A 137 7.69 13.69 -3.84
C LEU A 137 8.63 14.84 -3.58
N LEU A 138 9.42 14.77 -2.50
CA LEU A 138 10.38 15.81 -2.14
C LEU A 138 11.60 15.88 -3.07
N TYR A 139 12.08 14.71 -3.57
CA TYR A 139 13.33 14.67 -4.35
C TYR A 139 13.13 14.52 -5.86
N GLN A 140 11.95 14.07 -6.31
CA GLN A 140 11.70 13.73 -7.71
C GLN A 140 10.63 14.59 -8.35
N THR A 141 10.07 15.57 -7.62
CA THR A 141 9.08 16.52 -8.14
C THR A 141 9.47 17.95 -7.74
N GLU A 142 8.92 18.92 -8.45
CA GLU A 142 9.09 20.35 -8.16
C GLU A 142 7.87 20.93 -7.40
N THR A 143 7.05 20.06 -6.82
CA THR A 143 5.85 20.51 -6.10
C THR A 143 6.25 21.14 -4.76
N SER A 144 5.61 22.27 -4.45
CA SER A 144 5.75 22.95 -3.15
C SER A 144 4.70 22.51 -2.13
N ASP A 145 3.61 21.90 -2.61
CA ASP A 145 2.47 21.54 -1.78
C ASP A 145 2.19 20.04 -1.85
N ILE A 146 1.95 19.41 -0.70
CA ILE A 146 1.61 18.00 -0.59
C ILE A 146 0.27 17.88 0.13
N LEU A 147 -0.70 17.26 -0.54
CA LEU A 147 -1.96 16.84 0.08
C LEU A 147 -1.85 15.39 0.52
N LEU A 148 -1.88 15.16 1.83
CA LEU A 148 -1.88 13.83 2.41
C LEU A 148 -3.32 13.35 2.64
N VAL A 149 -3.68 12.21 2.04
CA VAL A 149 -4.93 11.49 2.33
C VAL A 149 -4.61 10.31 3.23
N GLN A 150 -4.99 10.42 4.50
CA GLN A 150 -4.73 9.41 5.53
C GLN A 150 -6.02 8.68 5.90
N ILE A 151 -6.01 7.35 5.86
CA ILE A 151 -7.16 6.51 6.18
C ILE A 151 -7.07 6.02 7.64
N ASN A 152 -5.87 5.58 8.06
CA ASN A 152 -5.66 5.05 9.40
C ASN A 152 -5.54 6.21 10.42
N PRO A 153 -6.33 6.21 11.50
CA PRO A 153 -6.23 7.24 12.53
C PRO A 153 -4.88 7.16 13.25
N THR A 154 -4.29 8.32 13.55
CA THR A 154 -3.07 8.41 14.37
C THR A 154 -3.38 8.31 15.86
N GLU A 155 -4.55 8.79 16.26
CA GLU A 155 -4.99 8.85 17.65
C GLU A 155 -6.33 8.15 17.83
N HIS A 156 -6.49 7.49 18.97
CA HIS A 156 -7.76 6.92 19.42
C HIS A 156 -8.17 7.51 20.75
N HIS A 157 -9.46 7.77 20.90
CA HIS A 157 -10.01 8.27 22.17
C HIS A 157 -10.16 7.19 23.22
N ALA A 158 -10.38 5.93 22.80
CA ALA A 158 -10.51 4.78 23.68
C ALA A 158 -9.29 3.87 23.56
N LEU A 159 -8.91 3.26 24.67
CA LEU A 159 -7.88 2.21 24.68
C LEU A 159 -8.50 0.88 24.25
N PRO A 160 -7.79 0.06 23.46
CA PRO A 160 -8.27 -1.25 23.07
C PRO A 160 -8.23 -2.22 24.25
N ASP A 161 -9.37 -2.85 24.55
CA ASP A 161 -9.52 -3.79 25.66
C ASP A 161 -9.66 -5.25 25.22
N THR A 162 -10.08 -5.47 23.96
CA THR A 162 -10.26 -6.81 23.41
C THR A 162 -9.10 -7.19 22.49
N ALA A 163 -8.84 -8.49 22.34
CA ALA A 163 -7.79 -8.98 21.45
C ALA A 163 -7.93 -8.51 19.99
N PRO A 164 -9.13 -8.49 19.38
CA PRO A 164 -9.30 -7.89 18.04
C PRO A 164 -8.92 -6.41 17.99
N GLU A 165 -9.38 -5.59 18.94
CA GLU A 165 -9.07 -4.15 19.00
C GLU A 165 -7.56 -3.92 19.20
N ILE A 166 -6.91 -4.73 20.03
CA ILE A 166 -5.45 -4.64 20.22
C ILE A 166 -4.72 -4.94 18.90
N ILE A 167 -5.12 -5.99 18.17
CA ILE A 167 -4.52 -6.35 16.88
C ILE A 167 -4.74 -5.25 15.85
N GLU A 168 -5.95 -4.69 15.79
CA GLU A 168 -6.29 -3.58 14.89
C GLU A 168 -5.40 -2.37 15.20
N ARG A 169 -5.30 -1.99 16.48
CA ARG A 169 -4.45 -0.87 16.90
C ARG A 169 -2.97 -1.10 16.63
N MET A 170 -2.47 -2.30 16.80
CA MET A 170 -1.10 -2.67 16.45
C MET A 170 -0.84 -2.48 14.94
N ASN A 171 -1.79 -2.86 14.10
CA ASN A 171 -1.69 -2.66 12.66
C ASN A 171 -1.66 -1.17 12.32
N GLU A 172 -2.57 -0.36 12.85
CA GLU A 172 -2.61 1.09 12.62
C GLU A 172 -1.30 1.78 13.07
N VAL A 173 -0.80 1.44 14.26
CA VAL A 173 0.49 1.97 14.76
C VAL A 173 1.64 1.60 13.83
N THR A 174 1.66 0.36 13.35
CA THR A 174 2.69 -0.13 12.42
C THR A 174 2.63 0.63 11.10
N PHE A 175 1.44 0.76 10.51
CA PHE A 175 1.24 1.45 9.24
C PHE A 175 1.48 2.96 9.32
N ASN A 176 1.26 3.59 10.46
CA ASN A 176 1.51 5.02 10.66
C ASN A 176 2.98 5.33 11.03
N ALA A 177 3.75 4.34 11.48
CA ALA A 177 5.09 4.55 12.04
C ALA A 177 6.05 5.20 11.04
N SER A 178 6.05 4.76 9.78
CA SER A 178 6.90 5.29 8.72
C SER A 178 6.55 6.74 8.38
N LEU A 179 5.27 7.07 8.24
CA LEU A 179 4.80 8.43 7.98
C LEU A 179 5.21 9.38 9.11
N LEU A 180 4.99 8.98 10.36
CA LEU A 180 5.37 9.79 11.52
C LEU A 180 6.88 9.99 11.62
N ALA A 181 7.68 9.01 11.18
CA ALA A 181 9.13 9.15 11.11
C ALA A 181 9.55 10.16 10.02
N GLU A 182 8.97 10.09 8.82
CA GLU A 182 9.25 11.04 7.74
C GLU A 182 8.82 12.48 8.13
N LEU A 183 7.64 12.66 8.70
CA LEU A 183 7.17 13.97 9.15
C LEU A 183 8.09 14.58 10.23
N ARG A 184 8.57 13.76 11.17
CA ARG A 184 9.56 14.21 12.16
C ARG A 184 10.89 14.61 11.53
N ALA A 185 11.35 13.88 10.51
CA ALA A 185 12.57 14.21 9.78
C ALA A 185 12.42 15.55 9.03
N ILE A 186 11.30 15.77 8.37
CA ILE A 186 10.97 17.04 7.68
C ILE A 186 10.96 18.20 8.69
N GLU A 187 10.30 18.03 9.82
CA GLU A 187 10.21 19.08 10.86
C GLU A 187 11.59 19.36 11.47
N PHE A 188 12.41 18.35 11.66
CA PHE A 188 13.78 18.52 12.13
C PHE A 188 14.61 19.38 11.16
N VAL A 189 14.58 19.09 9.86
CA VAL A 189 15.28 19.86 8.83
C VAL A 189 14.76 21.30 8.80
N ARG A 190 13.44 21.52 8.81
CA ARG A 190 12.84 22.86 8.86
C ARG A 190 13.34 23.67 10.05
N ARG A 191 13.42 23.05 11.22
CA ARG A 191 13.96 23.69 12.43
C ARG A 191 15.43 24.07 12.27
N LEU A 192 16.27 23.20 11.71
CA LEU A 192 17.69 23.50 11.49
C LEU A 192 17.86 24.68 10.52
N LEU A 193 17.06 24.76 9.46
CA LEU A 193 17.07 25.89 8.53
C LEU A 193 16.62 27.19 9.24
N ALA A 194 15.56 27.14 10.02
CA ALA A 194 15.06 28.30 10.77
C ALA A 194 16.05 28.82 11.83
N GLU A 195 16.85 27.93 12.40
CA GLU A 195 17.91 28.28 13.39
C GLU A 195 19.25 28.67 12.71
N GLY A 196 19.34 28.69 11.38
CA GLY A 196 20.57 28.98 10.63
C GLY A 196 21.69 27.95 10.84
N LYS A 197 21.34 26.72 11.19
CA LYS A 197 22.28 25.60 11.38
C LYS A 197 22.49 24.77 10.11
N LEU A 198 21.70 25.02 9.08
CA LEU A 198 21.81 24.49 7.73
C LEU A 198 21.65 25.65 6.74
N ASP A 199 22.48 25.67 5.70
CA ASP A 199 22.29 26.55 4.55
C ASP A 199 21.25 25.94 3.59
N ALA A 200 20.40 26.81 3.01
CA ALA A 200 19.34 26.41 2.08
C ALA A 200 19.88 26.09 0.68
#